data_5bb36a32a51341f789fff0bf0e3b852c
#
_entry.id   5bb36a32a51341f789fff0bf0e3b852c
#
_cell.length_a   1.000
_cell.length_b   1.000
_cell.length_c   1.000
_cell.angle_alpha   90.00
_cell.angle_beta   90.00
_cell.angle_gamma   90.00
#
_symmetry.space_group_name_H-M   'P 1'
#
loop_
_entity.id
_entity.type
_entity.pdbx_description
1 polymer ?
#
loop_
_entity_poly.entity_id
_entity_poly.type
_entity_poly.pdbx_seq_one_letter_code
_entity_poly.pdbx_strand_id
1 'polypeptide(L)'
;MGDNHPFGPFFGWGRVSRMRAITVLSGGMGGARFLQGLRHGIRVGSLPGIAPDATVTVIANTADDLWIHGLKVCPDLDTVMYTLGDGIDPERGWGRRGETWSVKEELAAYGVEPSWFGLGDRDLATHLVRTQMLDAGYPLSDVTEALCRRWLPGVRLLPMTDDRVETHVAIPAPDTPSGRRVVHFQEYWVRLRAEVPAETLVFVGLDEATPGPGVIDAITDADLVVLPPSNPVVSVGTILGVPRVREAITATRAPVVGLSPIVGGAHVRGMATQMLTAIGVEVTAAAVGLHYGARTADGVLDGWLVDETDAHLVAEVERAGLPCRAVPLMMTDHDATAAMAAAAIDLVRAP
;
A
#
# COMPACT_ATOMS: atom_id res chain seq x y z
N MET A 1 -25.48 -4.85 68.89
CA MET A 1 -24.06 -4.97 68.56
C MET A 1 -24.03 -5.13 67.03
N GLY A 2 -23.73 -4.07 66.37
CA GLY A 2 -23.74 -4.01 64.91
C GLY A 2 -22.32 -4.20 64.38
N ASP A 3 -22.21 -4.87 63.27
CA ASP A 3 -21.02 -4.84 62.44
C ASP A 3 -21.37 -4.29 61.06
N ASN A 4 -21.06 -2.99 60.89
CA ASN A 4 -21.01 -2.31 59.61
C ASN A 4 -19.68 -2.63 58.94
N HIS A 5 -19.69 -3.34 57.81
CA HIS A 5 -18.60 -3.34 56.85
C HIS A 5 -18.96 -2.48 55.63
N PRO A 6 -18.18 -1.44 55.36
CA PRO A 6 -18.34 -0.66 54.13
C PRO A 6 -17.49 -1.27 53.04
N PHE A 7 -18.05 -2.07 52.14
CA PHE A 7 -17.44 -2.32 50.85
C PHE A 7 -17.80 -1.15 49.93
N GLY A 8 -16.83 -0.32 49.67
CA GLY A 8 -16.90 0.74 48.68
C GLY A 8 -17.07 0.17 47.26
N PRO A 9 -17.57 0.96 46.32
CA PRO A 9 -17.80 0.49 44.96
C PRO A 9 -16.48 0.12 44.27
N PHE A 10 -16.41 -1.12 43.81
CA PHE A 10 -15.37 -1.53 42.87
C PHE A 10 -15.35 -0.57 41.70
N PHE A 11 -14.29 0.20 41.56
CA PHE A 11 -13.99 0.94 40.31
C PHE A 11 -13.92 -0.09 39.20
N GLY A 12 -14.93 -0.08 38.34
CA GLY A 12 -14.95 -0.85 37.13
C GLY A 12 -13.76 -0.39 36.26
N TRP A 13 -12.83 -1.30 36.06
CA TRP A 13 -11.81 -1.13 35.02
C TRP A 13 -12.56 -0.99 33.71
N GLY A 14 -12.56 0.24 33.17
CA GLY A 14 -13.14 0.49 31.85
C GLY A 14 -12.52 -0.50 30.88
N ARG A 15 -13.34 -1.34 30.25
CA ARG A 15 -12.89 -2.19 29.14
C ARG A 15 -12.33 -1.26 28.09
N VAL A 16 -11.01 -1.23 27.93
CA VAL A 16 -10.39 -0.60 26.79
C VAL A 16 -10.98 -1.30 25.56
N SER A 17 -11.79 -0.56 24.80
CA SER A 17 -12.39 -1.08 23.58
C SER A 17 -11.27 -1.55 22.66
N ARG A 18 -11.33 -2.82 22.22
CA ARG A 18 -10.35 -3.36 21.26
C ARG A 18 -10.71 -2.86 19.86
N MET A 19 -9.71 -2.49 19.09
CA MET A 19 -9.83 -2.13 17.70
C MET A 19 -10.29 -3.34 16.86
N ARG A 20 -11.29 -3.17 16.03
CA ARG A 20 -11.91 -4.22 15.22
C ARG A 20 -11.83 -3.98 13.72
N ALA A 21 -11.68 -2.74 13.30
CA ALA A 21 -11.61 -2.35 11.90
C ALA A 21 -10.26 -1.68 11.62
N ILE A 22 -9.44 -2.30 10.79
CA ILE A 22 -8.13 -1.79 10.38
C ILE A 22 -8.17 -1.52 8.89
N THR A 23 -7.83 -0.29 8.47
CA THR A 23 -7.71 0.07 7.07
C THR A 23 -6.25 0.29 6.71
N VAL A 24 -5.79 -0.30 5.61
CA VAL A 24 -4.41 -0.22 5.14
C VAL A 24 -4.39 0.33 3.72
N LEU A 25 -3.65 1.43 3.49
CA LEU A 25 -3.43 2.00 2.15
C LEU A 25 -2.19 1.36 1.53
N SER A 26 -2.38 0.42 0.63
CA SER A 26 -1.30 -0.45 0.16
C SER A 26 -1.07 -0.38 -1.34
N GLY A 27 0.19 -0.45 -1.73
CA GLY A 27 0.61 -0.75 -3.08
C GLY A 27 1.75 -1.77 -3.07
N GLY A 28 1.78 -2.60 -4.09
CA GLY A 28 2.88 -3.48 -4.42
C GLY A 28 3.37 -4.44 -3.33
N MET A 29 4.64 -4.81 -3.45
CA MET A 29 5.27 -5.88 -2.65
C MET A 29 5.45 -5.52 -1.17
N GLY A 30 5.81 -4.25 -0.88
CA GLY A 30 6.07 -3.81 0.50
C GLY A 30 4.80 -3.88 1.35
N GLY A 31 3.71 -3.32 0.85
CA GLY A 31 2.42 -3.37 1.51
C GLY A 31 1.87 -4.78 1.68
N ALA A 32 2.00 -5.62 0.64
CA ALA A 32 1.55 -7.01 0.70
C ALA A 32 2.30 -7.85 1.75
N ARG A 33 3.62 -7.66 1.89
CA ARG A 33 4.42 -8.30 2.96
C ARG A 33 4.03 -7.81 4.35
N PHE A 34 3.83 -6.50 4.50
CA PHE A 34 3.35 -5.94 5.76
C PHE A 34 2.01 -6.55 6.16
N LEU A 35 1.08 -6.70 5.22
CA LEU A 35 -0.23 -7.31 5.45
C LEU A 35 -0.13 -8.79 5.89
N GLN A 36 0.85 -9.55 5.42
CA GLN A 36 1.09 -10.92 5.92
C GLN A 36 1.44 -10.91 7.41
N GLY A 37 2.36 -10.05 7.84
CA GLY A 37 2.73 -9.90 9.26
C GLY A 37 1.59 -9.36 10.12
N LEU A 38 0.86 -8.36 9.63
CA LEU A 38 -0.32 -7.83 10.33
C LEU A 38 -1.36 -8.92 10.58
N ARG A 39 -1.73 -9.69 9.55
CA ARG A 39 -2.66 -10.83 9.68
C ARG A 39 -2.11 -11.93 10.59
N HIS A 40 -0.82 -12.22 10.50
CA HIS A 40 -0.18 -13.15 11.41
C HIS A 40 -0.31 -12.68 12.86
N GLY A 41 0.03 -11.43 13.15
CA GLY A 41 -0.08 -10.82 14.47
C GLY A 41 -1.50 -10.84 15.05
N ILE A 42 -2.53 -10.58 14.23
CA ILE A 42 -3.94 -10.72 14.62
C ILE A 42 -4.23 -12.18 15.03
N ARG A 43 -3.84 -13.13 14.18
CA ARG A 43 -4.11 -14.57 14.39
C ARG A 43 -3.46 -15.11 15.67
N VAL A 44 -2.22 -14.71 15.96
CA VAL A 44 -1.50 -15.17 17.17
C VAL A 44 -1.75 -14.30 18.39
N GLY A 45 -2.50 -13.19 18.25
CA GLY A 45 -2.86 -12.30 19.34
C GLY A 45 -1.70 -11.45 19.87
N SER A 46 -0.68 -11.19 19.04
CA SER A 46 0.51 -10.41 19.43
C SER A 46 0.34 -8.89 19.25
N LEU A 47 -0.77 -8.42 18.65
CA LEU A 47 -0.99 -7.00 18.41
C LEU A 47 -1.71 -6.34 19.59
N PRO A 48 -1.14 -5.27 20.17
CA PRO A 48 -1.71 -4.61 21.36
C PRO A 48 -3.04 -3.93 21.03
N GLY A 49 -4.08 -4.25 21.82
CA GLY A 49 -5.39 -3.62 21.69
C GLY A 49 -6.20 -4.00 20.45
N ILE A 50 -5.73 -4.93 19.63
CA ILE A 50 -6.48 -5.47 18.49
C ILE A 50 -7.36 -6.63 18.93
N ALA A 51 -8.58 -6.69 18.43
CA ALA A 51 -9.48 -7.80 18.66
C ALA A 51 -9.06 -9.04 17.83
N PRO A 52 -9.20 -10.27 18.33
CA PRO A 52 -8.85 -11.49 17.57
C PRO A 52 -9.67 -11.67 16.30
N ASP A 53 -10.86 -11.09 16.25
CA ASP A 53 -11.80 -11.07 15.13
C ASP A 53 -11.74 -9.76 14.33
N ALA A 54 -10.66 -8.98 14.47
CA ALA A 54 -10.49 -7.74 13.74
C ALA A 54 -10.47 -7.98 12.23
N THR A 55 -11.20 -7.14 11.52
CA THR A 55 -11.25 -7.15 10.05
C THR A 55 -10.22 -6.19 9.47
N VAL A 56 -9.60 -6.57 8.37
CA VAL A 56 -8.65 -5.74 7.64
C VAL A 56 -9.25 -5.40 6.28
N THR A 57 -9.37 -4.12 5.99
CA THR A 57 -9.68 -3.60 4.66
C THR A 57 -8.43 -3.01 4.04
N VAL A 58 -8.13 -3.38 2.81
CA VAL A 58 -6.98 -2.89 2.06
C VAL A 58 -7.49 -2.04 0.91
N ILE A 59 -7.08 -0.78 0.87
CA ILE A 59 -7.29 0.10 -0.27
C ILE A 59 -6.02 0.04 -1.10
N ALA A 60 -6.10 -0.55 -2.30
CA ALA A 60 -4.95 -0.79 -3.14
C ALA A 60 -4.87 0.21 -4.29
N ASN A 61 -3.64 0.60 -4.62
CA ASN A 61 -3.34 1.43 -5.78
C ASN A 61 -3.75 0.74 -7.09
N THR A 62 -4.34 1.51 -7.99
CA THR A 62 -4.69 1.09 -9.36
C THR A 62 -4.11 2.01 -10.43
N ALA A 63 -3.29 3.01 -10.04
CA ALA A 63 -2.68 3.94 -10.99
C ALA A 63 -1.54 3.33 -11.82
N ASP A 64 -1.05 2.15 -11.43
CA ASP A 64 -0.01 1.40 -12.15
C ASP A 64 -0.59 0.32 -13.06
N ASP A 65 -1.92 0.25 -13.15
CA ASP A 65 -2.66 -0.67 -14.00
C ASP A 65 -2.42 -0.35 -15.47
N LEU A 66 -2.38 -1.40 -16.29
CA LEU A 66 -2.16 -1.23 -17.73
C LEU A 66 -3.00 -2.19 -18.55
N TRP A 67 -3.18 -1.82 -19.82
CA TRP A 67 -3.69 -2.71 -20.85
C TRP A 67 -2.52 -3.24 -21.68
N ILE A 68 -2.40 -4.56 -21.76
CA ILE A 68 -1.35 -5.22 -22.55
C ILE A 68 -1.91 -6.47 -23.23
N HIS A 69 -1.62 -6.66 -24.51
CA HIS A 69 -2.16 -7.74 -25.34
C HIS A 69 -3.70 -7.88 -25.26
N GLY A 70 -4.40 -6.74 -25.09
CA GLY A 70 -5.85 -6.73 -24.91
C GLY A 70 -6.34 -7.17 -23.51
N LEU A 71 -5.46 -7.34 -22.54
CA LEU A 71 -5.78 -7.74 -21.19
C LEU A 71 -5.54 -6.61 -20.18
N LYS A 72 -6.47 -6.44 -19.25
CA LYS A 72 -6.29 -5.53 -18.09
C LYS A 72 -5.45 -6.22 -17.02
N VAL A 73 -4.32 -5.63 -16.71
CA VAL A 73 -3.38 -6.07 -15.67
C VAL A 73 -3.38 -5.06 -14.53
N CYS A 74 -3.54 -5.54 -13.29
CA CYS A 74 -3.61 -4.72 -12.08
C CYS A 74 -2.51 -5.18 -11.09
N PRO A 75 -1.27 -4.74 -11.26
CA PRO A 75 -0.11 -5.32 -10.56
C PRO A 75 -0.20 -5.26 -9.04
N ASP A 76 -0.67 -4.16 -8.46
CA ASP A 76 -0.74 -3.99 -7.01
C ASP A 76 -1.89 -4.81 -6.39
N LEU A 77 -3.08 -4.80 -7.01
CA LEU A 77 -4.20 -5.65 -6.60
C LEU A 77 -3.81 -7.13 -6.64
N ASP A 78 -3.17 -7.57 -7.73
CA ASP A 78 -2.77 -8.96 -7.92
C ASP A 78 -1.68 -9.37 -6.92
N THR A 79 -0.69 -8.49 -6.69
CA THR A 79 0.37 -8.75 -5.71
C THR A 79 -0.20 -8.93 -4.30
N VAL A 80 -1.12 -8.05 -3.87
CA VAL A 80 -1.78 -8.20 -2.56
C VAL A 80 -2.61 -9.48 -2.50
N MET A 81 -3.45 -9.71 -3.51
CA MET A 81 -4.33 -10.88 -3.57
C MET A 81 -3.53 -12.20 -3.57
N TYR A 82 -2.48 -12.30 -4.39
CA TYR A 82 -1.64 -13.50 -4.48
C TYR A 82 -0.80 -13.72 -3.24
N THR A 83 -0.25 -12.64 -2.67
CA THR A 83 0.56 -12.73 -1.45
C THR A 83 -0.27 -13.25 -0.28
N LEU A 84 -1.46 -12.71 -0.08
CA LEU A 84 -2.34 -13.10 1.03
C LEU A 84 -3.09 -14.42 0.79
N GLY A 85 -3.24 -14.81 -0.48
CA GLY A 85 -3.84 -16.08 -0.89
C GLY A 85 -2.83 -17.20 -1.15
N ASP A 86 -1.57 -17.05 -0.66
CA ASP A 86 -0.48 -18.05 -0.77
C ASP A 86 -0.12 -18.46 -2.21
N GLY A 87 -0.42 -17.62 -3.19
CA GLY A 87 -0.17 -17.88 -4.61
C GLY A 87 1.00 -17.13 -5.21
N ILE A 88 1.61 -16.18 -4.48
CA ILE A 88 2.73 -15.35 -4.94
C ILE A 88 3.99 -16.19 -5.17
N ASP A 89 4.80 -15.81 -6.13
CA ASP A 89 6.16 -16.35 -6.27
C ASP A 89 7.06 -15.75 -5.17
N PRO A 90 7.61 -16.55 -4.26
CA PRO A 90 8.35 -16.05 -3.10
C PRO A 90 9.71 -15.42 -3.44
N GLU A 91 10.32 -15.83 -4.56
CA GLU A 91 11.64 -15.35 -4.98
C GLU A 91 11.50 -13.99 -5.69
N ARG A 92 10.58 -13.90 -6.64
CA ARG A 92 10.31 -12.68 -7.37
C ARG A 92 9.55 -11.64 -6.53
N GLY A 93 8.61 -12.11 -5.68
CA GLY A 93 7.71 -11.25 -4.90
C GLY A 93 6.59 -10.64 -5.75
N TRP A 94 6.40 -11.09 -7.00
CA TRP A 94 5.33 -10.73 -7.91
C TRP A 94 4.99 -11.93 -8.83
N GLY A 95 3.83 -11.89 -9.46
CA GLY A 95 3.34 -12.99 -10.27
C GLY A 95 3.03 -14.24 -9.46
N ARG A 96 2.72 -15.34 -10.14
CA ARG A 96 2.27 -16.57 -9.48
C ARG A 96 3.39 -17.57 -9.29
N ARG A 97 3.29 -18.38 -8.23
CA ARG A 97 4.19 -19.50 -7.98
C ARG A 97 4.06 -20.57 -9.06
N GLY A 98 5.19 -21.12 -9.47
CA GLY A 98 5.26 -22.19 -10.46
C GLY A 98 4.76 -21.76 -11.83
N GLU A 99 5.09 -20.54 -12.24
CA GLU A 99 4.73 -19.95 -13.51
C GLU A 99 5.53 -20.57 -14.66
N THR A 100 4.93 -20.64 -15.84
CA THR A 100 5.56 -20.95 -17.13
C THR A 100 5.38 -19.74 -18.06
N TRP A 101 6.07 -19.73 -19.19
CA TRP A 101 6.16 -18.56 -20.06
C TRP A 101 5.88 -18.89 -21.53
N SER A 102 5.18 -20.01 -21.80
CA SER A 102 4.92 -20.51 -23.14
C SER A 102 4.18 -19.49 -24.01
N VAL A 103 3.14 -18.84 -23.45
CA VAL A 103 2.39 -17.80 -24.19
C VAL A 103 3.28 -16.60 -24.52
N LYS A 104 4.13 -16.18 -23.61
CA LYS A 104 5.08 -15.09 -23.86
C LYS A 104 6.04 -15.44 -24.99
N GLU A 105 6.55 -16.68 -25.02
CA GLU A 105 7.47 -17.17 -26.04
C GLU A 105 6.79 -17.24 -27.41
N GLU A 106 5.56 -17.73 -27.48
CA GLU A 106 4.77 -17.77 -28.70
C GLU A 106 4.41 -16.37 -29.21
N LEU A 107 3.99 -15.44 -28.35
CA LEU A 107 3.74 -14.07 -28.75
C LEU A 107 4.98 -13.41 -29.34
N ALA A 108 6.16 -13.65 -28.75
CA ALA A 108 7.42 -13.14 -29.27
C ALA A 108 7.75 -13.76 -30.65
N ALA A 109 7.45 -15.06 -30.85
CA ALA A 109 7.63 -15.73 -32.15
C ALA A 109 6.73 -15.18 -33.25
N TYR A 110 5.52 -14.70 -32.88
CA TYR A 110 4.63 -13.96 -33.80
C TYR A 110 5.04 -12.50 -34.00
N GLY A 111 6.06 -11.99 -33.27
CA GLY A 111 6.47 -10.58 -33.34
C GLY A 111 5.49 -9.62 -32.65
N VAL A 112 4.72 -10.10 -31.71
CA VAL A 112 3.74 -9.27 -30.97
C VAL A 112 4.47 -8.42 -29.93
N GLU A 113 4.25 -7.12 -29.99
CA GLU A 113 4.79 -6.15 -29.02
C GLU A 113 3.67 -5.67 -28.06
N PRO A 114 4.00 -5.25 -26.85
CA PRO A 114 5.34 -5.15 -26.29
C PRO A 114 5.83 -6.49 -25.69
N SER A 115 7.03 -6.92 -26.07
CA SER A 115 7.66 -8.17 -25.59
C SER A 115 8.33 -8.05 -24.22
N TRP A 116 8.53 -6.83 -23.74
CA TRP A 116 9.24 -6.56 -22.48
C TRP A 116 8.41 -6.88 -21.22
N PHE A 117 7.08 -6.86 -21.31
CA PHE A 117 6.22 -7.19 -20.16
C PHE A 117 5.87 -8.69 -20.19
N GLY A 118 6.31 -9.42 -19.20
CA GLY A 118 6.03 -10.85 -19.13
C GLY A 118 4.76 -11.13 -18.33
N LEU A 119 3.78 -11.76 -18.98
CA LEU A 119 2.65 -12.39 -18.31
C LEU A 119 2.92 -13.89 -18.23
N GLY A 120 2.82 -14.45 -17.02
CA GLY A 120 2.95 -15.87 -16.83
C GLY A 120 1.70 -16.62 -17.29
N ASP A 121 1.84 -17.90 -17.71
CA ASP A 121 0.74 -18.67 -18.29
C ASP A 121 -0.43 -18.86 -17.31
N ARG A 122 -0.14 -18.98 -16.00
CA ARG A 122 -1.16 -19.06 -14.95
C ARG A 122 -1.76 -17.70 -14.60
N ASP A 123 -0.94 -16.64 -14.64
CA ASP A 123 -1.37 -15.29 -14.36
C ASP A 123 -2.35 -14.78 -15.43
N LEU A 124 -2.15 -15.19 -16.67
CA LEU A 124 -3.06 -14.94 -17.79
C LEU A 124 -4.52 -15.30 -17.45
N ALA A 125 -4.76 -16.36 -16.68
CA ALA A 125 -6.12 -16.74 -16.31
C ALA A 125 -6.80 -15.65 -15.45
N THR A 126 -6.07 -14.99 -14.55
CA THR A 126 -6.61 -13.89 -13.76
C THR A 126 -6.92 -12.69 -14.64
N HIS A 127 -6.01 -12.33 -15.55
CA HIS A 127 -6.20 -11.19 -16.46
C HIS A 127 -7.34 -11.45 -17.46
N LEU A 128 -7.50 -12.68 -17.96
CA LEU A 128 -8.62 -13.06 -18.83
C LEU A 128 -9.95 -12.90 -18.11
N VAL A 129 -10.10 -13.47 -16.91
CA VAL A 129 -11.34 -13.36 -16.12
C VAL A 129 -11.65 -11.90 -15.83
N ARG A 130 -10.64 -11.10 -15.38
CA ARG A 130 -10.79 -9.67 -15.12
C ARG A 130 -11.28 -8.95 -16.37
N THR A 131 -10.61 -9.13 -17.51
CA THR A 131 -10.94 -8.45 -18.74
C THR A 131 -12.34 -8.81 -19.23
N GLN A 132 -12.72 -10.08 -19.21
CA GLN A 132 -14.07 -10.52 -19.59
C GLN A 132 -15.16 -9.89 -18.72
N MET A 133 -14.94 -9.77 -17.41
CA MET A 133 -15.90 -9.12 -16.52
C MET A 133 -16.00 -7.62 -16.78
N LEU A 134 -14.86 -6.93 -16.99
CA LEU A 134 -14.83 -5.51 -17.35
C LEU A 134 -15.56 -5.26 -18.68
N ASP A 135 -15.32 -6.09 -19.69
CA ASP A 135 -15.99 -6.01 -21.00
C ASP A 135 -17.50 -6.29 -20.90
N ALA A 136 -17.91 -7.07 -19.91
CA ALA A 136 -19.33 -7.30 -19.60
C ALA A 136 -19.96 -6.14 -18.78
N GLY A 137 -19.18 -5.08 -18.46
CA GLY A 137 -19.66 -3.88 -17.79
C GLY A 137 -19.60 -3.92 -16.26
N TYR A 138 -18.95 -4.91 -15.65
CA TYR A 138 -18.73 -4.93 -14.21
C TYR A 138 -17.62 -3.92 -13.83
N PRO A 139 -17.78 -3.13 -12.74
CA PRO A 139 -16.74 -2.24 -12.26
C PRO A 139 -15.56 -3.05 -11.69
N LEU A 140 -14.38 -2.44 -11.60
CA LEU A 140 -13.16 -3.09 -11.10
C LEU A 140 -13.32 -3.59 -9.66
N SER A 141 -14.09 -2.90 -8.84
CA SER A 141 -14.43 -3.32 -7.47
C SER A 141 -15.13 -4.67 -7.41
N ASP A 142 -16.16 -4.88 -8.25
CA ASP A 142 -16.89 -6.16 -8.33
C ASP A 142 -15.99 -7.27 -8.88
N VAL A 143 -15.18 -6.95 -9.88
CA VAL A 143 -14.20 -7.89 -10.46
C VAL A 143 -13.17 -8.31 -9.40
N THR A 144 -12.66 -7.35 -8.62
CA THR A 144 -11.71 -7.62 -7.53
C THR A 144 -12.33 -8.52 -6.47
N GLU A 145 -13.57 -8.26 -6.07
CA GLU A 145 -14.30 -9.12 -5.14
C GLU A 145 -14.46 -10.55 -5.68
N ALA A 146 -14.84 -10.70 -6.96
CA ALA A 146 -14.99 -12.01 -7.59
C ALA A 146 -13.67 -12.79 -7.62
N LEU A 147 -12.55 -12.14 -7.95
CA LEU A 147 -11.23 -12.76 -7.91
C LEU A 147 -10.82 -13.15 -6.48
N CYS A 148 -11.11 -12.30 -5.49
CA CYS A 148 -10.85 -12.59 -4.08
C CYS A 148 -11.63 -13.79 -3.55
N ARG A 149 -12.81 -14.11 -4.08
CA ARG A 149 -13.56 -15.35 -3.73
C ARG A 149 -12.76 -16.60 -4.07
N ARG A 150 -11.96 -16.57 -5.13
CA ARG A 150 -11.08 -17.70 -5.50
C ARG A 150 -9.82 -17.73 -4.63
N TRP A 151 -9.23 -16.55 -4.33
CA TRP A 151 -7.94 -16.48 -3.67
C TRP A 151 -8.02 -16.49 -2.15
N LEU A 152 -9.17 -16.14 -1.58
CA LEU A 152 -9.42 -16.08 -0.13
C LEU A 152 -8.32 -15.33 0.64
N PRO A 153 -8.00 -14.07 0.27
CA PRO A 153 -6.89 -13.32 0.87
C PRO A 153 -7.10 -13.04 2.37
N GLY A 154 -8.30 -13.28 2.91
CA GLY A 154 -8.66 -13.06 4.31
C GLY A 154 -8.66 -11.58 4.72
N VAL A 155 -8.79 -10.69 3.74
CA VAL A 155 -8.99 -9.25 3.89
C VAL A 155 -10.05 -8.80 2.90
N ARG A 156 -10.65 -7.64 3.13
CA ARG A 156 -11.44 -6.97 2.11
C ARG A 156 -10.49 -6.14 1.26
N LEU A 157 -10.31 -6.50 0.00
CA LEU A 157 -9.44 -5.81 -0.94
C LEU A 157 -10.28 -4.90 -1.84
N LEU A 158 -10.01 -3.60 -1.79
CA LEU A 158 -10.70 -2.58 -2.57
C LEU A 158 -9.72 -1.90 -3.52
N PRO A 159 -10.04 -1.73 -4.81
CA PRO A 159 -9.35 -0.78 -5.66
C PRO A 159 -9.59 0.65 -5.13
N MET A 160 -8.60 1.53 -5.22
CA MET A 160 -8.76 2.93 -4.78
C MET A 160 -9.85 3.65 -5.57
N THR A 161 -10.10 3.23 -6.80
CA THR A 161 -11.11 3.76 -7.71
C THR A 161 -11.48 2.71 -8.75
N ASP A 162 -12.69 2.80 -9.30
CA ASP A 162 -13.11 2.06 -10.49
C ASP A 162 -12.80 2.83 -11.79
N ASP A 163 -12.45 4.10 -11.67
CA ASP A 163 -12.11 4.96 -12.80
C ASP A 163 -10.70 4.64 -13.34
N ARG A 164 -10.47 5.01 -14.60
CA ARG A 164 -9.16 4.84 -15.22
C ARG A 164 -8.20 5.91 -14.71
N VAL A 165 -7.19 5.47 -13.96
CA VAL A 165 -6.05 6.29 -13.54
C VAL A 165 -4.77 5.62 -14.00
N GLU A 166 -3.81 6.38 -14.54
CA GLU A 166 -2.53 5.86 -14.99
C GLU A 166 -1.37 6.75 -14.54
N THR A 167 -0.34 6.13 -13.98
CA THR A 167 0.92 6.78 -13.66
C THR A 167 1.85 6.77 -14.87
N HIS A 168 2.31 7.94 -15.28
CA HIS A 168 3.28 8.13 -16.34
C HIS A 168 4.51 8.86 -15.83
N VAL A 169 5.66 8.61 -16.45
CA VAL A 169 6.95 9.20 -16.11
C VAL A 169 7.49 9.95 -17.32
N ALA A 170 7.77 11.24 -17.16
CA ALA A 170 8.52 12.01 -18.14
C ALA A 170 10.01 11.73 -17.96
N ILE A 171 10.67 11.34 -19.04
CA ILE A 171 12.10 11.01 -19.10
C ILE A 171 12.80 11.83 -20.16
N PRO A 172 14.11 12.09 -20.06
CA PRO A 172 14.89 12.75 -21.10
C PRO A 172 14.80 11.99 -22.42
N ALA A 173 14.57 12.71 -23.52
CA ALA A 173 14.58 12.19 -24.89
C ALA A 173 15.10 13.27 -25.84
N PRO A 174 16.43 13.46 -25.95
CA PRO A 174 17.04 14.54 -26.73
C PRO A 174 16.72 14.51 -28.22
N ASP A 175 16.27 13.36 -28.72
CA ASP A 175 15.84 13.12 -30.10
C ASP A 175 14.42 13.61 -30.41
N THR A 176 13.67 14.06 -29.39
CA THR A 176 12.33 14.61 -29.53
C THR A 176 12.36 16.15 -29.55
N PRO A 177 11.39 16.82 -30.21
CA PRO A 177 11.32 18.28 -30.20
C PRO A 177 11.19 18.93 -28.82
N SER A 178 10.57 18.22 -27.85
CA SER A 178 10.41 18.65 -26.46
C SER A 178 11.62 18.33 -25.58
N GLY A 179 12.58 17.55 -26.07
CA GLY A 179 13.66 16.97 -25.27
C GLY A 179 13.20 15.91 -24.27
N ARG A 180 11.92 15.52 -24.29
CA ARG A 180 11.29 14.63 -23.32
C ARG A 180 10.36 13.62 -23.99
N ARG A 181 10.19 12.47 -23.33
CA ARG A 181 9.18 11.47 -23.67
C ARG A 181 8.44 11.07 -22.40
N VAL A 182 7.13 10.89 -22.50
CA VAL A 182 6.29 10.38 -21.41
C VAL A 182 6.04 8.90 -21.67
N VAL A 183 6.34 8.06 -20.69
CA VAL A 183 6.16 6.60 -20.76
C VAL A 183 5.27 6.14 -19.60
N HIS A 184 4.54 5.05 -19.80
CA HIS A 184 3.79 4.44 -18.71
C HIS A 184 4.73 3.96 -17.60
N PHE A 185 4.31 4.04 -16.33
CA PHE A 185 5.13 3.65 -15.18
C PHE A 185 5.68 2.22 -15.28
N GLN A 186 4.89 1.26 -15.78
CA GLN A 186 5.36 -0.10 -15.97
C GLN A 186 6.44 -0.20 -17.06
N GLU A 187 6.39 0.62 -18.11
CA GLU A 187 7.47 0.72 -19.09
C GLU A 187 8.74 1.28 -18.45
N TYR A 188 8.60 2.34 -17.66
CA TYR A 188 9.71 2.95 -16.94
C TYR A 188 10.39 1.94 -15.99
N TRP A 189 9.57 1.19 -15.24
CA TRP A 189 10.10 0.20 -14.30
C TRP A 189 10.66 -1.05 -15.01
N VAL A 190 9.84 -1.72 -15.80
CA VAL A 190 10.14 -3.08 -16.29
C VAL A 190 11.09 -3.04 -17.48
N ARG A 191 10.82 -2.17 -18.46
CA ARG A 191 11.63 -2.06 -19.67
C ARG A 191 12.90 -1.24 -19.44
N LEU A 192 12.75 -0.04 -18.86
CA LEU A 192 13.84 0.90 -18.66
C LEU A 192 14.57 0.69 -17.33
N ARG A 193 14.09 -0.23 -16.47
CA ARG A 193 14.67 -0.59 -15.15
C ARG A 193 14.91 0.59 -14.23
N ALA A 194 14.18 1.70 -14.47
CA ALA A 194 14.38 2.98 -13.80
C ALA A 194 15.84 3.51 -13.85
N GLU A 195 16.61 3.11 -14.88
CA GLU A 195 18.01 3.53 -15.07
C GLU A 195 18.14 4.94 -15.66
N VAL A 196 17.05 5.44 -16.26
CA VAL A 196 16.99 6.82 -16.76
C VAL A 196 16.37 7.73 -15.70
N PRO A 197 16.79 9.01 -15.58
CA PRO A 197 16.20 9.94 -14.64
C PRO A 197 14.68 10.12 -14.89
N ALA A 198 13.89 10.06 -13.82
CA ALA A 198 12.51 10.52 -13.83
C ALA A 198 12.50 12.03 -13.60
N GLU A 199 12.05 12.82 -14.60
CA GLU A 199 12.02 14.28 -14.48
C GLU A 199 10.72 14.79 -13.86
N THR A 200 9.60 14.13 -14.18
CA THR A 200 8.27 14.52 -13.68
C THR A 200 7.34 13.31 -13.73
N LEU A 201 6.42 13.26 -12.78
CA LEU A 201 5.34 12.29 -12.77
C LEU A 201 4.05 12.94 -13.28
N VAL A 202 3.28 12.18 -14.05
CA VAL A 202 2.00 12.61 -14.60
C VAL A 202 0.96 11.55 -14.21
N PHE A 203 -0.06 11.95 -13.49
CA PHE A 203 -1.16 11.07 -13.07
C PHE A 203 -2.37 11.38 -13.95
N VAL A 204 -2.56 10.56 -14.97
CA VAL A 204 -3.68 10.74 -15.92
C VAL A 204 -4.98 10.28 -15.27
N GLY A 205 -5.99 11.13 -15.27
CA GLY A 205 -7.33 10.84 -14.74
C GLY A 205 -7.46 10.89 -13.21
N LEU A 206 -6.39 11.13 -12.45
CA LEU A 206 -6.43 11.10 -10.99
C LEU A 206 -7.31 12.20 -10.39
N ASP A 207 -7.21 13.43 -10.91
CA ASP A 207 -7.95 14.59 -10.37
C ASP A 207 -9.47 14.48 -10.60
N GLU A 208 -9.88 13.66 -11.58
CA GLU A 208 -11.29 13.43 -11.96
C GLU A 208 -11.85 12.12 -11.39
N ALA A 209 -10.99 11.28 -10.80
CA ALA A 209 -11.36 9.98 -10.27
C ALA A 209 -12.31 10.09 -9.08
N THR A 210 -13.17 9.09 -8.93
CA THR A 210 -14.03 8.94 -7.76
C THR A 210 -13.51 7.80 -6.88
N PRO A 211 -13.58 7.90 -5.54
CA PRO A 211 -13.21 6.80 -4.65
C PRO A 211 -14.02 5.55 -4.98
N GLY A 212 -13.36 4.41 -5.05
CA GLY A 212 -14.03 3.13 -5.27
C GLY A 212 -15.08 2.82 -4.19
N PRO A 213 -16.08 1.98 -4.49
CA PRO A 213 -17.13 1.63 -3.54
C PRO A 213 -16.58 1.11 -2.21
N GLY A 214 -16.96 1.77 -1.10
CA GLY A 214 -16.54 1.42 0.25
C GLY A 214 -15.17 1.94 0.67
N VAL A 215 -14.45 2.69 -0.17
CA VAL A 215 -13.14 3.29 0.17
C VAL A 215 -13.29 4.33 1.27
N ILE A 216 -14.21 5.28 1.12
CA ILE A 216 -14.43 6.31 2.14
C ILE A 216 -14.95 5.69 3.44
N ASP A 217 -15.92 4.77 3.36
CA ASP A 217 -16.45 4.08 4.54
C ASP A 217 -15.36 3.32 5.29
N ALA A 218 -14.47 2.63 4.56
CA ALA A 218 -13.34 1.91 5.16
C ALA A 218 -12.41 2.83 5.95
N ILE A 219 -12.25 4.09 5.53
CA ILE A 219 -11.42 5.08 6.23
C ILE A 219 -12.17 5.68 7.44
N THR A 220 -13.43 6.06 7.26
CA THR A 220 -14.20 6.76 8.29
C THR A 220 -14.64 5.86 9.43
N ASP A 221 -14.90 4.58 9.16
CA ASP A 221 -15.33 3.57 10.13
C ASP A 221 -14.16 2.77 10.73
N ALA A 222 -12.92 3.10 10.34
CA ALA A 222 -11.73 2.44 10.90
C ALA A 222 -11.55 2.75 12.39
N ASP A 223 -10.97 1.81 13.12
CA ASP A 223 -10.37 2.01 14.44
C ASP A 223 -8.88 2.34 14.34
N LEU A 224 -8.26 2.02 13.20
CA LEU A 224 -6.85 2.28 12.88
C LEU A 224 -6.67 2.38 11.37
N VAL A 225 -5.92 3.37 10.91
CA VAL A 225 -5.46 3.48 9.52
C VAL A 225 -3.94 3.32 9.48
N VAL A 226 -3.44 2.48 8.56
CA VAL A 226 -2.01 2.22 8.42
C VAL A 226 -1.53 2.53 7.00
N LEU A 227 -0.46 3.30 6.90
CA LEU A 227 0.32 3.49 5.68
C LEU A 227 1.57 2.60 5.79
N PRO A 228 1.57 1.40 5.18
CA PRO A 228 2.68 0.46 5.26
C PRO A 228 3.89 0.97 4.48
N PRO A 229 5.05 0.29 4.51
CA PRO A 229 6.23 0.68 3.74
C PRO A 229 6.05 0.40 2.24
N SER A 230 5.05 1.05 1.64
CA SER A 230 4.78 1.11 0.20
C SER A 230 5.38 2.37 -0.40
N ASN A 231 5.45 2.45 -1.72
CA ASN A 231 5.99 3.64 -2.40
C ASN A 231 5.17 4.88 -2.03
N PRO A 232 5.80 5.94 -1.46
CA PRO A 232 5.07 7.11 -0.97
C PRO A 232 4.48 7.98 -2.08
N VAL A 233 4.95 7.83 -3.30
CA VAL A 233 4.56 8.68 -4.43
C VAL A 233 3.56 7.95 -5.34
N VAL A 234 4.00 6.83 -5.93
CA VAL A 234 3.21 6.12 -6.96
C VAL A 234 2.29 5.02 -6.40
N SER A 235 2.29 4.80 -5.08
CA SER A 235 1.32 3.89 -4.44
C SER A 235 0.46 4.64 -3.42
N VAL A 236 0.99 4.96 -2.23
CA VAL A 236 0.22 5.67 -1.20
C VAL A 236 -0.17 7.08 -1.67
N GLY A 237 0.74 7.78 -2.36
CA GLY A 237 0.49 9.12 -2.89
C GLY A 237 -0.67 9.16 -3.89
N THR A 238 -0.78 8.16 -4.78
CA THR A 238 -1.88 8.04 -5.72
C THR A 238 -3.21 7.73 -5.02
N ILE A 239 -3.20 6.85 -4.02
CA ILE A 239 -4.41 6.58 -3.21
C ILE A 239 -4.89 7.86 -2.52
N LEU A 240 -3.97 8.62 -1.89
CA LEU A 240 -4.28 9.90 -1.24
C LEU A 240 -4.67 11.00 -2.23
N GLY A 241 -4.25 10.88 -3.49
CA GLY A 241 -4.57 11.80 -4.58
C GLY A 241 -5.98 11.63 -5.14
N VAL A 242 -6.64 10.49 -4.93
CA VAL A 242 -8.05 10.33 -5.32
C VAL A 242 -8.89 11.34 -4.53
N PRO A 243 -9.70 12.19 -5.19
CA PRO A 243 -10.51 13.20 -4.52
C PRO A 243 -11.30 12.64 -3.34
N ARG A 244 -11.38 13.37 -2.24
CA ARG A 244 -12.04 13.02 -0.97
C ARG A 244 -11.32 11.98 -0.11
N VAL A 245 -10.32 11.25 -0.62
CA VAL A 245 -9.59 10.25 0.19
C VAL A 245 -8.72 10.94 1.24
N ARG A 246 -7.93 11.95 0.84
CA ARG A 246 -7.10 12.72 1.79
C ARG A 246 -7.96 13.38 2.86
N GLU A 247 -9.09 13.98 2.49
CA GLU A 247 -10.03 14.60 3.40
C GLU A 247 -10.63 13.57 4.38
N ALA A 248 -10.96 12.37 3.90
CA ALA A 248 -11.44 11.30 4.79
C ALA A 248 -10.37 10.88 5.80
N ILE A 249 -9.09 10.76 5.38
CA ILE A 249 -7.97 10.46 6.27
C ILE A 249 -7.74 11.56 7.30
N THR A 250 -7.83 12.82 6.92
CA THR A 250 -7.66 13.94 7.87
C THR A 250 -8.84 14.08 8.84
N ALA A 251 -10.04 13.71 8.41
CA ALA A 251 -11.27 13.84 9.19
C ALA A 251 -11.59 12.60 10.06
N THR A 252 -11.01 11.43 9.78
CA THR A 252 -11.29 10.22 10.56
C THR A 252 -10.90 10.37 12.02
N ARG A 253 -11.65 9.72 12.91
CA ARG A 253 -11.31 9.61 14.34
C ARG A 253 -10.27 8.55 14.62
N ALA A 254 -10.05 7.63 13.67
CA ALA A 254 -9.04 6.62 13.78
C ALA A 254 -7.65 7.25 13.81
N PRO A 255 -6.72 6.79 14.67
CA PRO A 255 -5.32 7.14 14.52
C PRO A 255 -4.78 6.65 13.19
N VAL A 256 -3.89 7.45 12.59
CA VAL A 256 -3.23 7.16 11.32
C VAL A 256 -1.74 7.03 11.54
N VAL A 257 -1.17 5.86 11.27
CA VAL A 257 0.25 5.59 11.45
C VAL A 257 0.91 5.16 10.15
N GLY A 258 2.10 5.70 9.90
CA GLY A 258 2.89 5.33 8.74
C GLY A 258 4.22 4.68 9.12
N LEU A 259 4.76 3.88 8.20
CA LEU A 259 6.05 3.20 8.32
C LEU A 259 6.94 3.58 7.13
N SER A 260 8.20 3.91 7.41
CA SER A 260 9.14 4.32 6.37
C SER A 260 9.47 3.21 5.37
N PRO A 261 9.36 3.48 4.06
CA PRO A 261 9.90 2.59 3.03
C PRO A 261 11.40 2.82 2.78
N ILE A 262 12.00 3.82 3.43
CA ILE A 262 13.41 4.18 3.31
C ILE A 262 14.13 3.73 4.58
N VAL A 263 15.22 3.01 4.42
CA VAL A 263 16.10 2.51 5.48
C VAL A 263 17.53 2.87 5.12
N GLY A 264 18.24 3.59 6.00
CA GLY A 264 19.63 4.00 5.78
C GLY A 264 19.82 4.85 4.52
N GLY A 265 18.85 5.71 4.17
CA GLY A 265 18.92 6.59 3.01
C GLY A 265 18.62 5.93 1.66
N ALA A 266 18.11 4.70 1.65
CA ALA A 266 17.74 4.00 0.43
C ALA A 266 16.41 3.25 0.58
N HIS A 267 15.72 3.02 -0.54
CA HIS A 267 14.58 2.11 -0.55
C HIS A 267 15.05 0.65 -0.39
N VAL A 268 14.32 -0.14 0.40
CA VAL A 268 14.64 -1.56 0.60
C VAL A 268 14.35 -2.38 -0.66
N ARG A 269 13.25 -2.06 -1.34
CA ARG A 269 12.85 -2.71 -2.60
C ARG A 269 11.95 -1.76 -3.42
N GLY A 270 12.05 -1.86 -4.75
CA GLY A 270 11.26 -1.02 -5.66
C GLY A 270 12.02 0.20 -6.14
N MET A 271 11.37 1.35 -6.30
CA MET A 271 11.97 2.57 -6.88
C MET A 271 11.54 3.86 -6.18
N ALA A 272 11.31 3.79 -4.86
CA ALA A 272 10.93 4.98 -4.11
C ALA A 272 11.97 6.12 -4.23
N THR A 273 13.25 5.79 -4.31
CA THR A 273 14.33 6.76 -4.53
C THR A 273 14.09 7.63 -5.76
N GLN A 274 13.86 7.00 -6.92
CA GLN A 274 13.65 7.73 -8.18
C GLN A 274 12.37 8.58 -8.13
N MET A 275 11.31 8.05 -7.53
CA MET A 275 10.03 8.76 -7.43
C MET A 275 10.09 9.95 -6.47
N LEU A 276 10.73 9.80 -5.33
CA LEU A 276 10.97 10.91 -4.38
C LEU A 276 11.82 12.01 -5.02
N THR A 277 12.90 11.62 -5.70
CA THR A 277 13.76 12.57 -6.42
C THR A 277 12.96 13.34 -7.48
N ALA A 278 12.09 12.67 -8.24
CA ALA A 278 11.27 13.30 -9.29
C ALA A 278 10.28 14.35 -8.76
N ILE A 279 9.86 14.23 -7.50
CA ILE A 279 8.98 15.22 -6.82
C ILE A 279 9.76 16.19 -5.90
N GLY A 280 11.09 16.15 -5.90
CA GLY A 280 11.93 17.04 -5.09
C GLY A 280 11.92 16.73 -3.60
N VAL A 281 11.56 15.53 -3.17
CA VAL A 281 11.62 15.07 -1.79
C VAL A 281 12.93 14.32 -1.55
N GLU A 282 13.62 14.65 -0.48
CA GLU A 282 14.87 14.00 -0.09
C GLU A 282 14.62 12.50 0.23
N VAL A 283 15.60 11.65 -0.13
CA VAL A 283 15.48 10.19 0.07
C VAL A 283 15.94 9.82 1.48
N THR A 284 15.20 10.28 2.48
CA THR A 284 15.40 9.94 3.89
C THR A 284 14.09 9.51 4.56
N ALA A 285 14.20 8.73 5.63
CA ALA A 285 13.03 8.32 6.40
C ALA A 285 12.29 9.53 7.00
N ALA A 286 13.03 10.58 7.42
CA ALA A 286 12.45 11.82 7.92
C ALA A 286 11.70 12.58 6.82
N ALA A 287 12.32 12.80 5.67
CA ALA A 287 11.70 13.55 4.58
C ALA A 287 10.40 12.91 4.08
N VAL A 288 10.31 11.57 4.04
CA VAL A 288 9.06 10.87 3.71
C VAL A 288 8.00 11.10 4.78
N GLY A 289 8.34 11.00 6.08
CA GLY A 289 7.39 11.28 7.16
C GLY A 289 6.87 12.73 7.11
N LEU A 290 7.76 13.68 6.84
CA LEU A 290 7.43 15.11 6.69
C LEU A 290 6.61 15.40 5.42
N HIS A 291 6.85 14.66 4.35
CA HIS A 291 6.04 14.74 3.11
C HIS A 291 4.57 14.33 3.35
N TYR A 292 4.33 13.31 4.16
CA TYR A 292 2.98 12.97 4.61
C TYR A 292 2.43 13.99 5.62
N GLY A 293 3.28 14.47 6.52
CA GLY A 293 2.98 15.48 7.51
C GLY A 293 2.13 15.01 8.70
N ALA A 294 2.21 15.76 9.80
CA ALA A 294 1.38 15.54 10.98
C ALA A 294 -0.05 16.04 10.75
N ARG A 295 -1.09 15.31 11.18
CA ARG A 295 -2.48 15.76 11.09
C ARG A 295 -2.75 17.07 11.83
N THR A 296 -1.98 17.35 12.86
CA THR A 296 -2.03 18.63 13.58
C THR A 296 -1.50 19.83 12.77
N ALA A 297 -0.87 19.57 11.61
CA ALA A 297 -0.28 20.56 10.71
C ALA A 297 -0.65 20.28 9.24
N ASP A 298 -1.94 20.00 8.98
CA ASP A 298 -2.50 19.74 7.65
C ASP A 298 -1.94 18.52 6.92
N GLY A 299 -1.24 17.63 7.63
CA GLY A 299 -0.76 16.35 7.12
C GLY A 299 -1.78 15.22 7.33
N VAL A 300 -1.32 13.97 7.21
CA VAL A 300 -2.18 12.79 7.31
C VAL A 300 -1.81 11.83 8.43
N LEU A 301 -0.71 12.03 9.15
CA LEU A 301 -0.18 11.09 10.14
C LEU A 301 -0.36 11.56 11.59
N ASP A 302 -0.61 10.61 12.50
CA ASP A 302 -0.52 10.77 13.96
C ASP A 302 0.75 10.13 14.54
N GLY A 303 1.43 9.28 13.76
CA GLY A 303 2.69 8.65 14.16
C GLY A 303 3.47 8.14 12.96
N TRP A 304 4.79 8.08 13.12
CA TRP A 304 5.72 7.65 12.08
C TRP A 304 6.77 6.69 12.65
N LEU A 305 7.00 5.57 11.98
CA LEU A 305 8.08 4.67 12.31
C LEU A 305 9.22 4.78 11.31
N VAL A 306 10.45 4.86 11.83
CA VAL A 306 11.70 4.78 11.07
C VAL A 306 12.49 3.55 11.50
N ASP A 307 13.41 3.08 10.66
CA ASP A 307 14.30 1.98 11.04
C ASP A 307 15.29 2.41 12.12
N GLU A 308 15.82 1.46 12.91
CA GLU A 308 16.83 1.73 13.94
C GLU A 308 18.11 2.38 13.36
N THR A 309 18.47 2.08 12.11
CA THR A 309 19.58 2.73 11.42
C THR A 309 19.36 4.22 11.20
N ASP A 310 18.11 4.65 11.14
CA ASP A 310 17.67 6.03 10.96
C ASP A 310 17.26 6.70 12.28
N ALA A 311 17.57 6.10 13.45
CA ALA A 311 17.19 6.63 14.78
C ALA A 311 17.64 8.07 15.01
N HIS A 312 18.73 8.52 14.39
CA HIS A 312 19.22 9.90 14.46
C HIS A 312 18.26 10.92 13.83
N LEU A 313 17.32 10.50 12.98
CA LEU A 313 16.32 11.34 12.32
C LEU A 313 15.04 11.54 13.16
N VAL A 314 14.84 10.78 14.24
CA VAL A 314 13.62 10.83 15.08
C VAL A 314 13.38 12.26 15.59
N ALA A 315 14.40 12.91 16.16
CA ALA A 315 14.27 14.26 16.70
C ALA A 315 13.93 15.33 15.63
N GLU A 316 14.25 15.09 14.37
CA GLU A 316 13.85 15.97 13.25
C GLU A 316 12.35 15.88 12.99
N VAL A 317 11.84 14.67 12.90
CA VAL A 317 10.40 14.40 12.68
C VAL A 317 9.55 14.91 13.85
N GLU A 318 10.00 14.66 15.09
CA GLU A 318 9.28 15.13 16.29
C GLU A 318 9.26 16.67 16.42
N ARG A 319 10.33 17.36 16.01
CA ARG A 319 10.34 18.84 15.96
C ARG A 319 9.30 19.42 15.00
N ALA A 320 8.90 18.67 13.98
CA ALA A 320 7.81 19.03 13.08
C ALA A 320 6.41 18.66 13.62
N GLY A 321 6.32 18.18 14.86
CA GLY A 321 5.05 17.85 15.51
C GLY A 321 4.49 16.45 15.18
N LEU A 322 5.28 15.58 14.55
CA LEU A 322 4.88 14.22 14.22
C LEU A 322 5.55 13.23 15.19
N PRO A 323 4.80 12.55 16.08
CA PRO A 323 5.34 11.52 16.94
C PRO A 323 6.11 10.47 16.12
N CYS A 324 7.35 10.16 16.54
CA CYS A 324 8.22 9.29 15.78
C CYS A 324 8.94 8.30 16.70
N ARG A 325 9.17 7.09 16.19
CA ARG A 325 9.92 6.05 16.92
C ARG A 325 10.79 5.25 15.95
N ALA A 326 12.01 4.92 16.39
CA ALA A 326 12.89 4.01 15.69
C ALA A 326 12.66 2.57 16.19
N VAL A 327 12.43 1.64 15.25
CA VAL A 327 12.24 0.20 15.49
C VAL A 327 12.78 -0.57 14.28
N PRO A 328 13.08 -1.88 14.38
CA PRO A 328 13.45 -2.68 13.21
C PRO A 328 12.34 -2.66 12.16
N LEU A 329 12.63 -2.18 10.94
CA LEU A 329 11.68 -2.12 9.82
C LEU A 329 11.97 -3.12 8.71
N MET A 330 12.88 -4.08 8.91
CA MET A 330 13.11 -5.14 7.94
C MET A 330 12.14 -6.29 8.13
N MET A 331 11.30 -6.53 7.11
CA MET A 331 10.30 -7.61 7.08
C MET A 331 10.95 -8.96 6.76
N THR A 332 11.78 -9.47 7.68
CA THR A 332 12.55 -10.72 7.51
C THR A 332 11.64 -11.95 7.54
N ASP A 333 10.65 -11.92 8.41
CA ASP A 333 9.63 -12.96 8.59
C ASP A 333 8.31 -12.37 9.10
N HIS A 334 7.32 -13.24 9.37
CA HIS A 334 6.00 -12.79 9.81
C HIS A 334 6.00 -12.26 11.25
N ASP A 335 6.86 -12.79 12.13
CA ASP A 335 6.95 -12.35 13.53
C ASP A 335 7.61 -10.97 13.61
N ALA A 336 8.72 -10.75 12.90
CA ALA A 336 9.37 -9.45 12.78
C ALA A 336 8.40 -8.39 12.22
N THR A 337 7.62 -8.75 11.19
CA THR A 337 6.62 -7.85 10.60
C THR A 337 5.44 -7.59 11.55
N ALA A 338 5.01 -8.59 12.32
CA ALA A 338 3.99 -8.42 13.36
C ALA A 338 4.48 -7.50 14.49
N ALA A 339 5.76 -7.63 14.90
CA ALA A 339 6.37 -6.74 15.89
C ALA A 339 6.41 -5.28 15.42
N MET A 340 6.73 -5.05 14.14
CA MET A 340 6.68 -3.75 13.50
C MET A 340 5.25 -3.16 13.52
N ALA A 341 4.24 -3.96 13.19
CA ALA A 341 2.84 -3.56 13.27
C ALA A 341 2.42 -3.24 14.72
N ALA A 342 2.87 -4.04 15.69
CA ALA A 342 2.63 -3.78 17.13
C ALA A 342 3.23 -2.44 17.58
N ALA A 343 4.47 -2.15 17.17
CA ALA A 343 5.12 -0.88 17.49
C ALA A 343 4.40 0.33 16.86
N ALA A 344 3.86 0.17 15.64
CA ALA A 344 3.05 1.20 14.99
C ALA A 344 1.75 1.48 15.77
N ILE A 345 1.06 0.43 16.20
CA ILE A 345 -0.15 0.53 17.00
C ILE A 345 0.15 1.19 18.35
N ASP A 346 1.20 0.76 19.04
CA ASP A 346 1.57 1.33 20.34
C ASP A 346 1.96 2.81 20.28
N LEU A 347 2.54 3.26 19.16
CA LEU A 347 2.93 4.66 18.99
C LEU A 347 1.71 5.60 18.98
N VAL A 348 0.58 5.16 18.40
CA VAL A 348 -0.61 6.01 18.20
C VAL A 348 -1.78 5.68 19.13
N ARG A 349 -1.62 4.65 19.99
CA ARG A 349 -2.60 4.42 21.06
C ARG A 349 -2.45 5.49 22.13
N ALA A 350 -3.56 6.15 22.42
CA ALA A 350 -3.61 7.03 23.58
C ALA A 350 -3.25 6.24 24.84
N PRO A 351 -2.49 6.83 25.78
CA PRO A 351 -2.17 6.21 27.05
C PRO A 351 -3.41 5.87 27.88
#